data_6dcd4066e96c7b03e4b4b7a2c7eb444f
#
_entry.id   6dcd4066e96c7b03e4b4b7a2c7eb444f
#
_cell.length_a   1.000
_cell.length_b   1.000
_cell.length_c   1.000
_cell.angle_alpha   90.00
_cell.angle_beta   90.00
_cell.angle_gamma   90.00
#
_symmetry.space_group_name_H-M   'P 1'
#
loop_
_entity.id
_entity.type
_entity.pdbx_description
1 polymer ?
#
loop_
_entity_poly.entity_id
_entity_poly.type
_entity_poly.pdbx_seq_one_letter_code
_entity_poly.pdbx_strand_id
1 'polypeptide(L)'
;MTTQYIASVVLALGGVILMGMGLYFGFLRPPLLPEDLRFMGASLTQIQTTLPGLELWLVHVFRVLGGYMFATGLLTVYVAATGFRTRRLGVVAVVLVSGLTSIGWMALTNFVINSDFKWLLLAFTLPWVVALMLSAKLLLAKQLGFGGHSETSIK
;
A
#
# COMPACT_ATOMS: atom_id res chain seq x y z
N MET A 1 -10.05 12.98 20.35
CA MET A 1 -9.34 12.99 19.06
C MET A 1 -10.36 13.07 17.94
N THR A 2 -10.15 13.94 16.95
CA THR A 2 -11.06 14.01 15.81
C THR A 2 -10.88 12.77 14.91
N THR A 3 -11.97 12.25 14.32
CA THR A 3 -11.95 11.09 13.41
C THR A 3 -10.92 11.26 12.27
N GLN A 4 -10.70 12.50 11.82
CA GLN A 4 -9.71 12.81 10.80
C GLN A 4 -8.27 12.61 11.28
N TYR A 5 -7.99 12.92 12.54
CA TYR A 5 -6.67 12.65 13.12
C TYR A 5 -6.39 11.14 13.17
N ILE A 6 -7.40 10.34 13.58
CA ILE A 6 -7.30 8.88 13.59
C ILE A 6 -7.04 8.36 12.18
N ALA A 7 -7.80 8.84 11.16
CA ALA A 7 -7.58 8.45 9.78
C ALA A 7 -6.16 8.75 9.29
N SER A 8 -5.61 9.93 9.64
CA SER A 8 -4.22 10.29 9.30
C SER A 8 -3.20 9.40 9.99
N VAL A 9 -3.38 9.08 11.28
CA VAL A 9 -2.46 8.18 12.01
C VAL A 9 -2.49 6.77 11.44
N VAL A 10 -3.68 6.26 11.11
CA VAL A 10 -3.84 4.93 10.50
C VAL A 10 -3.18 4.89 9.11
N LEU A 11 -3.34 5.94 8.30
CA LEU A 11 -2.65 6.02 7.00
C LEU A 11 -1.13 6.08 7.17
N ALA A 12 -0.63 6.85 8.14
CA ALA A 12 0.80 6.93 8.44
C ALA A 12 1.36 5.57 8.86
N LEU A 13 0.61 4.80 9.65
CA LEU A 13 0.99 3.42 10.00
C LEU A 13 1.14 2.55 8.73
N GLY A 14 0.21 2.66 7.77
CA GLY A 14 0.33 2.00 6.47
C GLY A 14 1.62 2.39 5.75
N GLY A 15 1.96 3.68 5.72
CA GLY A 15 3.22 4.16 5.15
C GLY A 15 4.46 3.58 5.84
N VAL A 16 4.45 3.49 7.17
CA VAL A 16 5.55 2.87 7.95
C VAL A 16 5.68 1.38 7.63
N ILE A 17 4.57 0.64 7.52
CA ILE A 17 4.59 -0.77 7.09
C ILE A 17 5.25 -0.89 5.71
N LEU A 18 4.88 -0.03 4.76
CA LEU A 18 5.44 -0.06 3.41
C LEU A 18 6.94 0.29 3.40
N MET A 19 7.39 1.22 4.26
CA MET A 19 8.82 1.49 4.46
C MET A 19 9.56 0.26 4.99
N GLY A 20 9.00 -0.44 5.99
CA GLY A 20 9.56 -1.68 6.53
C GLY A 20 9.67 -2.78 5.47
N MET A 21 8.63 -2.92 4.64
CA MET A 21 8.66 -3.85 3.50
C MET A 21 9.73 -3.45 2.46
N GLY A 22 9.89 -2.15 2.19
CA GLY A 22 10.94 -1.64 1.32
C GLY A 22 12.33 -2.03 1.81
N LEU A 23 12.60 -1.91 3.11
CA LEU A 23 13.86 -2.36 3.72
C LEU A 23 14.02 -3.89 3.64
N TYR A 24 12.96 -4.66 3.90
CA TYR A 24 12.99 -6.11 3.75
C TYR A 24 13.37 -6.52 2.31
N PHE A 25 12.71 -5.94 1.30
CA PHE A 25 12.99 -6.23 -0.11
C PHE A 25 14.39 -5.79 -0.54
N GLY A 26 14.87 -4.66 -0.02
CA GLY A 26 16.19 -4.13 -0.37
C GLY A 26 17.37 -4.90 0.23
N PHE A 27 17.19 -5.50 1.42
CA PHE A 27 18.32 -6.02 2.18
C PHE A 27 18.15 -7.46 2.67
N LEU A 28 16.95 -7.97 2.85
CA LEU A 28 16.69 -9.23 3.54
C LEU A 28 16.01 -10.29 2.67
N ARG A 29 15.27 -9.89 1.62
CA ARG A 29 14.52 -10.84 0.80
C ARG A 29 15.49 -11.72 0.00
N PRO A 30 15.39 -13.06 0.10
CA PRO A 30 16.09 -13.96 -0.80
C PRO A 30 15.70 -13.73 -2.27
N PRO A 31 16.58 -14.00 -3.24
CA PRO A 31 16.27 -13.84 -4.66
C PRO A 31 15.13 -14.75 -5.11
N LEU A 32 15.05 -15.97 -4.58
CA LEU A 32 13.98 -16.92 -4.86
C LEU A 32 13.44 -17.48 -3.55
N LEU A 33 12.12 -17.42 -3.40
CA LEU A 33 11.38 -18.02 -2.31
C LEU A 33 10.78 -19.38 -2.77
N PRO A 34 10.43 -20.29 -1.85
CA PRO A 34 9.81 -21.57 -2.22
C PRO A 34 8.55 -21.43 -3.08
N GLU A 35 7.75 -20.40 -2.83
CA GLU A 35 6.56 -20.09 -3.64
C GLU A 35 6.89 -19.62 -5.07
N ASP A 36 8.01 -18.93 -5.26
CA ASP A 36 8.48 -18.52 -6.60
C ASP A 36 8.80 -19.76 -7.41
N LEU A 37 9.50 -20.75 -6.81
CA LEU A 37 9.82 -22.03 -7.44
C LEU A 37 8.57 -22.84 -7.77
N ARG A 38 7.59 -22.90 -6.85
CA ARG A 38 6.31 -23.57 -7.09
C ARG A 38 5.56 -22.96 -8.26
N PHE A 39 5.52 -21.63 -8.32
CA PHE A 39 4.82 -20.90 -9.40
C PHE A 39 5.47 -21.13 -10.75
N MET A 40 6.81 -21.17 -10.81
CA MET A 40 7.56 -21.43 -12.04
C MET A 40 7.57 -22.91 -12.46
N GLY A 41 7.20 -23.84 -11.57
CA GLY A 41 7.28 -25.29 -11.83
C GLY A 41 8.71 -25.79 -12.01
N ALA A 42 9.70 -25.13 -11.40
CA ALA A 42 11.12 -25.46 -11.54
C ALA A 42 11.79 -25.65 -10.18
N SER A 43 12.82 -26.50 -10.14
CA SER A 43 13.68 -26.64 -8.95
C SER A 43 14.77 -25.57 -8.94
N LEU A 44 15.28 -25.23 -7.75
CA LEU A 44 16.40 -24.31 -7.61
C LEU A 44 17.62 -24.76 -8.42
N THR A 45 17.93 -26.06 -8.38
CA THR A 45 19.04 -26.64 -9.16
C THR A 45 18.87 -26.45 -10.66
N GLN A 46 17.65 -26.65 -11.18
CA GLN A 46 17.37 -26.40 -12.61
C GLN A 46 17.61 -24.92 -12.98
N ILE A 47 17.16 -23.99 -12.13
CA ILE A 47 17.35 -22.56 -12.40
C ILE A 47 18.86 -22.22 -12.37
N GLN A 48 19.59 -22.69 -11.37
CA GLN A 48 21.03 -22.42 -11.24
C GLN A 48 21.86 -23.00 -12.39
N THR A 49 21.47 -24.17 -12.93
CA THR A 49 22.18 -24.78 -14.06
C THR A 49 21.82 -24.13 -15.39
N THR A 50 20.56 -23.69 -15.57
CA THR A 50 20.08 -23.13 -16.83
C THR A 50 20.34 -21.63 -16.92
N LEU A 51 20.22 -20.93 -15.82
CA LEU A 51 20.33 -19.45 -15.72
C LEU A 51 21.17 -19.03 -14.50
N PRO A 52 22.49 -19.29 -14.48
CA PRO A 52 23.34 -19.10 -13.29
C PRO A 52 23.40 -17.63 -12.80
N GLY A 53 23.07 -16.66 -13.67
CA GLY A 53 23.03 -15.23 -13.32
C GLY A 53 21.69 -14.72 -12.76
N LEU A 54 20.63 -15.54 -12.79
CA LEU A 54 19.27 -15.09 -12.44
C LEU A 54 19.16 -14.64 -10.99
N GLU A 55 19.70 -15.37 -10.05
CA GLU A 55 19.63 -15.02 -8.63
C GLU A 55 20.31 -13.69 -8.34
N LEU A 56 21.49 -13.46 -8.90
CA LEU A 56 22.21 -12.20 -8.73
C LEU A 56 21.44 -11.03 -9.35
N TRP A 57 20.86 -11.23 -10.53
CA TRP A 57 20.03 -10.22 -11.17
C TRP A 57 18.79 -9.88 -10.35
N LEU A 58 18.08 -10.90 -9.80
CA LEU A 58 16.92 -10.71 -8.94
C LEU A 58 17.25 -9.93 -7.67
N VAL A 59 18.41 -10.15 -7.05
CA VAL A 59 18.86 -9.34 -5.91
C VAL A 59 18.90 -7.86 -6.27
N HIS A 60 19.42 -7.49 -7.45
CA HIS A 60 19.45 -6.10 -7.88
C HIS A 60 18.04 -5.57 -8.19
N VAL A 61 17.17 -6.37 -8.82
CA VAL A 61 15.78 -6.01 -9.07
C VAL A 61 15.04 -5.73 -7.76
N PHE A 62 15.20 -6.59 -6.75
CA PHE A 62 14.55 -6.41 -5.46
C PHE A 62 15.11 -5.22 -4.67
N ARG A 63 16.39 -4.88 -4.82
CA ARG A 63 16.95 -3.66 -4.23
C ARG A 63 16.30 -2.41 -4.80
N VAL A 64 16.13 -2.35 -6.11
CA VAL A 64 15.45 -1.22 -6.76
C VAL A 64 13.99 -1.17 -6.33
N LEU A 65 13.28 -2.31 -6.34
CA LEU A 65 11.89 -2.39 -5.91
C LEU A 65 11.74 -1.97 -4.44
N GLY A 66 12.62 -2.43 -3.57
CA GLY A 66 12.66 -2.03 -2.15
C GLY A 66 12.82 -0.51 -1.97
N GLY A 67 13.67 0.12 -2.80
CA GLY A 67 13.82 1.57 -2.82
C GLY A 67 12.53 2.31 -3.18
N TYR A 68 11.83 1.86 -4.23
CA TYR A 68 10.51 2.43 -4.60
C TYR A 68 9.46 2.21 -3.52
N MET A 69 9.42 1.04 -2.88
CA MET A 69 8.49 0.76 -1.78
C MET A 69 8.77 1.68 -0.59
N PHE A 70 10.04 1.85 -0.22
CA PHE A 70 10.44 2.74 0.86
C PHE A 70 10.05 4.19 0.57
N ALA A 71 10.35 4.69 -0.63
CA ALA A 71 9.99 6.04 -1.05
C ALA A 71 8.47 6.26 -1.05
N THR A 72 7.69 5.30 -1.55
CA THR A 72 6.22 5.36 -1.52
C THR A 72 5.70 5.40 -0.08
N GLY A 73 6.25 4.59 0.81
CA GLY A 73 5.90 4.60 2.23
C GLY A 73 6.21 5.94 2.90
N LEU A 74 7.39 6.50 2.64
CA LEU A 74 7.80 7.82 3.16
C LEU A 74 6.86 8.94 2.68
N LEU A 75 6.54 8.97 1.39
CA LEU A 75 5.59 9.93 0.82
C LEU A 75 4.19 9.76 1.40
N THR A 76 3.75 8.52 1.66
CA THR A 76 2.46 8.25 2.32
C THR A 76 2.43 8.80 3.74
N VAL A 77 3.50 8.62 4.52
CA VAL A 77 3.63 9.21 5.88
C VAL A 77 3.55 10.74 5.79
N TYR A 78 4.28 11.34 4.87
CA TYR A 78 4.26 12.79 4.68
C TYR A 78 2.86 13.31 4.30
N VAL A 79 2.19 12.67 3.33
CA VAL A 79 0.83 13.03 2.92
C VAL A 79 -0.16 12.86 4.08
N ALA A 80 -0.04 11.78 4.86
CA ALA A 80 -0.86 11.55 6.03
C ALA A 80 -0.71 12.66 7.09
N ALA A 81 0.52 13.11 7.32
CA ALA A 81 0.82 14.17 8.30
C ALA A 81 0.35 15.56 7.86
N THR A 82 0.31 15.83 6.55
CA THR A 82 0.06 17.16 5.96
C THR A 82 -1.27 17.23 5.22
N GLY A 83 -1.30 16.80 3.97
CA GLY A 83 -2.40 16.99 3.04
C GLY A 83 -3.66 16.20 3.37
N PHE A 84 -3.55 14.99 3.91
CA PHE A 84 -4.69 14.12 4.19
C PHE A 84 -5.61 14.70 5.28
N ARG A 85 -5.06 15.47 6.20
CA ARG A 85 -5.82 16.19 7.25
C ARG A 85 -6.73 17.28 6.69
N THR A 86 -6.42 17.82 5.51
CA THR A 86 -7.20 18.92 4.89
C THR A 86 -8.49 18.46 4.20
N ARG A 87 -8.72 17.16 4.09
CA ARG A 87 -9.89 16.53 3.46
C ARG A 87 -10.13 17.01 2.01
N ARG A 88 -9.07 17.39 1.30
CA ARG A 88 -9.20 17.75 -0.12
C ARG A 88 -9.42 16.48 -0.93
N LEU A 89 -10.46 16.48 -1.77
CA LEU A 89 -10.84 15.31 -2.58
C LEU A 89 -9.67 14.80 -3.43
N GLY A 90 -8.87 15.71 -4.00
CA GLY A 90 -7.67 15.34 -4.78
C GLY A 90 -6.64 14.57 -3.97
N VAL A 91 -6.42 14.92 -2.69
CA VAL A 91 -5.49 14.19 -1.81
C VAL A 91 -6.03 12.79 -1.51
N VAL A 92 -7.34 12.67 -1.23
CA VAL A 92 -7.98 11.36 -0.99
C VAL A 92 -7.90 10.48 -2.24
N ALA A 93 -8.12 11.06 -3.43
CA ALA A 93 -7.98 10.35 -4.71
C ALA A 93 -6.54 9.87 -4.95
N VAL A 94 -5.52 10.70 -4.68
CA VAL A 94 -4.11 10.30 -4.80
C VAL A 94 -3.78 9.17 -3.83
N VAL A 95 -4.24 9.23 -2.57
CA VAL A 95 -4.03 8.16 -1.59
C VAL A 95 -4.71 6.86 -2.02
N LEU A 96 -5.93 6.94 -2.59
CA LEU A 96 -6.66 5.78 -3.12
C LEU A 96 -5.87 5.12 -4.27
N VAL A 97 -5.49 5.90 -5.29
CA VAL A 97 -4.77 5.38 -6.45
C VAL A 97 -3.41 4.82 -6.04
N SER A 98 -2.66 5.54 -5.19
CA SER A 98 -1.37 5.07 -4.67
C SER A 98 -1.50 3.76 -3.88
N GLY A 99 -2.51 3.64 -3.02
CA GLY A 99 -2.77 2.41 -2.27
C GLY A 99 -3.14 1.22 -3.17
N LEU A 100 -3.99 1.43 -4.17
CA LEU A 100 -4.39 0.39 -5.12
C LEU A 100 -3.20 -0.09 -5.97
N THR A 101 -2.39 0.83 -6.49
CA THR A 101 -1.28 0.51 -7.40
C THR A 101 -0.01 0.04 -6.69
N SER A 102 0.14 0.29 -5.38
CA SER A 102 1.26 -0.19 -4.57
C SER A 102 0.88 -1.45 -3.78
N ILE A 103 0.43 -1.27 -2.54
CA ILE A 103 0.15 -2.38 -1.61
C ILE A 103 -1.02 -3.26 -2.09
N GLY A 104 -2.04 -2.67 -2.72
CA GLY A 104 -3.19 -3.42 -3.25
C GLY A 104 -2.78 -4.35 -4.38
N TRP A 105 -2.02 -3.86 -5.36
CA TRP A 105 -1.50 -4.67 -6.46
C TRP A 105 -0.56 -5.77 -5.98
N MET A 106 0.30 -5.45 -5.00
CA MET A 106 1.18 -6.43 -4.39
C MET A 106 0.38 -7.55 -3.69
N ALA A 107 -0.64 -7.22 -2.90
CA ALA A 107 -1.50 -8.21 -2.27
C ALA A 107 -2.15 -9.11 -3.32
N LEU A 108 -2.74 -8.53 -4.38
CA LEU A 108 -3.37 -9.27 -5.48
C LEU A 108 -2.38 -10.25 -6.13
N THR A 109 -1.19 -9.78 -6.50
CA THR A 109 -0.14 -10.62 -7.12
C THR A 109 0.22 -11.81 -6.24
N ASN A 110 0.31 -11.61 -4.92
CA ASN A 110 0.63 -12.69 -3.98
C ASN A 110 -0.49 -13.76 -3.87
N PHE A 111 -1.76 -13.40 -4.15
CA PHE A 111 -2.82 -14.40 -4.33
C PHE A 111 -2.66 -15.17 -5.63
N VAL A 112 -2.29 -14.51 -6.74
CA VAL A 112 -2.08 -15.14 -8.05
C VAL A 112 -0.95 -16.18 -7.99
N ILE A 113 0.18 -15.84 -7.37
CA ILE A 113 1.33 -16.76 -7.22
C ILE A 113 1.15 -17.78 -6.08
N ASN A 114 0.02 -17.72 -5.35
CA ASN A 114 -0.27 -18.53 -4.19
C ASN A 114 0.85 -18.50 -3.13
N SER A 115 1.35 -17.29 -2.84
CA SER A 115 2.39 -17.05 -1.84
C SER A 115 1.93 -17.48 -0.44
N ASP A 116 2.87 -17.97 0.36
CA ASP A 116 2.63 -18.32 1.76
C ASP A 116 2.32 -17.08 2.62
N PHE A 117 2.73 -15.89 2.15
CA PHE A 117 2.52 -14.59 2.81
C PHE A 117 1.27 -13.82 2.33
N LYS A 118 0.45 -14.36 1.43
CA LYS A 118 -0.70 -13.65 0.82
C LYS A 118 -1.66 -13.04 1.83
N TRP A 119 -1.96 -13.73 2.94
CA TRP A 119 -2.86 -13.23 3.97
C TRP A 119 -2.24 -12.12 4.81
N LEU A 120 -0.94 -12.21 5.11
CA LEU A 120 -0.19 -11.14 5.78
C LEU A 120 -0.15 -9.88 4.92
N LEU A 121 0.12 -10.02 3.63
CA LEU A 121 0.16 -8.89 2.70
C LEU A 121 -1.21 -8.27 2.48
N LEU A 122 -2.29 -9.09 2.49
CA LEU A 122 -3.65 -8.58 2.50
C LEU A 122 -3.92 -7.76 3.78
N ALA A 123 -3.50 -8.25 4.95
CA ALA A 123 -3.67 -7.52 6.20
C ALA A 123 -2.93 -6.15 6.18
N PHE A 124 -1.82 -6.04 5.48
CA PHE A 124 -1.07 -4.78 5.32
C PHE A 124 -1.82 -3.73 4.48
N THR A 125 -2.86 -4.10 3.73
CA THR A 125 -3.74 -3.15 3.04
C THR A 125 -4.74 -2.48 3.98
N LEU A 126 -5.04 -3.07 5.15
CA LEU A 126 -6.08 -2.60 6.07
C LEU A 126 -5.89 -1.13 6.51
N PRO A 127 -4.68 -0.64 6.84
CA PRO A 127 -4.51 0.77 7.20
C PRO A 127 -4.98 1.73 6.10
N TRP A 128 -4.73 1.43 4.82
CA TRP A 128 -5.23 2.24 3.69
C TRP A 128 -6.75 2.20 3.61
N VAL A 129 -7.34 1.02 3.65
CA VAL A 129 -8.78 0.84 3.55
C VAL A 129 -9.49 1.58 4.70
N VAL A 130 -9.03 1.38 5.93
CA VAL A 130 -9.63 2.03 7.11
C VAL A 130 -9.48 3.55 7.04
N ALA A 131 -8.31 4.08 6.69
CA ALA A 131 -8.08 5.51 6.56
C ALA A 131 -8.98 6.15 5.49
N LEU A 132 -9.12 5.51 4.34
CA LEU A 132 -9.98 5.97 3.25
C LEU A 132 -11.46 5.92 3.63
N MET A 133 -11.93 4.84 4.27
CA MET A 133 -13.31 4.72 4.75
C MET A 133 -13.67 5.81 5.77
N LEU A 134 -12.77 6.07 6.74
CA LEU A 134 -12.97 7.13 7.73
C LEU A 134 -13.01 8.51 7.05
N SER A 135 -12.14 8.76 6.07
CA SER A 135 -12.12 10.02 5.32
C SER A 135 -13.35 10.19 4.45
N ALA A 136 -13.81 9.14 3.78
CA ALA A 136 -15.02 9.16 2.93
C ALA A 136 -16.29 9.47 3.75
N LYS A 137 -16.48 8.82 4.91
CA LYS A 137 -17.60 9.11 5.83
C LYS A 137 -17.67 10.59 6.21
N LEU A 138 -16.52 11.20 6.48
CA LEU A 138 -16.44 12.60 6.88
C LEU A 138 -16.73 13.56 5.71
N LEU A 139 -16.36 13.21 4.48
CA LEU A 139 -16.67 13.98 3.27
C LEU A 139 -18.17 13.93 2.98
N LEU A 140 -18.81 12.77 3.06
CA LEU A 140 -20.25 12.59 2.88
C LEU A 140 -21.06 13.35 3.94
N ALA A 141 -20.67 13.27 5.21
CA ALA A 141 -21.34 14.01 6.28
C ALA A 141 -21.30 15.54 6.06
N LYS A 142 -20.18 16.05 5.50
CA LYS A 142 -20.06 17.47 5.15
C LYS A 142 -21.00 17.86 4.00
N GLN A 143 -21.15 17.02 2.98
CA GLN A 143 -22.06 17.30 1.85
C GLN A 143 -23.53 17.30 2.27
N LEU A 144 -23.95 16.34 3.09
CA LEU A 144 -25.32 16.23 3.59
C LEU A 144 -25.69 17.38 4.57
N GLY A 145 -24.72 17.86 5.38
CA GLY A 145 -24.92 18.98 6.31
C GLY A 145 -25.05 20.33 5.60
N PHE A 146 -24.49 20.52 4.40
CA PHE A 146 -24.67 21.75 3.60
C PHE A 146 -26.00 21.78 2.82
N GLY A 147 -26.60 20.61 2.55
CA GLY A 147 -27.90 20.55 1.84
C GLY A 147 -29.11 20.96 2.69
N GLY A 148 -28.97 21.04 4.02
CA GLY A 148 -30.10 21.36 4.93
C GLY A 148 -30.35 22.82 5.22
N HIS A 149 -29.49 23.75 4.77
CA HIS A 149 -29.63 25.19 5.08
C HIS A 149 -30.06 26.09 3.94
N SER A 150 -30.32 25.56 2.74
CA SER A 150 -30.70 26.37 1.57
C SER A 150 -32.20 26.47 1.32
N GLU A 151 -33.07 25.80 2.10
CA GLU A 151 -34.53 25.81 1.83
C GLU A 151 -35.38 26.68 2.77
N THR A 152 -34.82 27.47 3.70
CA THR A 152 -35.59 28.25 4.67
C THR A 152 -35.47 29.77 4.54
N SER A 153 -35.08 30.30 3.38
CA SER A 153 -35.03 31.76 3.17
C SER A 153 -35.84 32.23 1.95
N ILE A 154 -37.07 31.77 1.81
CA ILE A 154 -38.08 32.44 0.94
C ILE A 154 -39.41 32.43 1.70
N LYS A 155 -39.60 33.44 2.54
CA LYS A 155 -40.95 34.01 2.88
C LYS A 155 -40.78 35.47 3.19
#